data_d25c69ebd2c80260c73dbbfbedda961c
#
_entry.id   d25c69ebd2c80260c73dbbfbedda961c
#
_cell.length_a   1.000
_cell.length_b   1.000
_cell.length_c   1.000
_cell.angle_alpha   90.00
_cell.angle_beta   90.00
_cell.angle_gamma   90.00
#
_symmetry.space_group_name_H-M   'P 1'
#
loop_
_entity.id
_entity.type
_entity.pdbx_description
1 polymer ?
#
loop_
_entity_poly.entity_id
_entity_poly.type
_entity_poly.pdbx_seq_one_letter_code
_entity_poly.pdbx_strand_id
1 'polypeptide(L)'
;MRSDLVKKGSTRAAHRSLFYALGFSDEDLKKPLIAVVNSQTDIIAGHAHLDDQAKMVKYGILAAGGVPIEVPAIGLCDGIAMGHEGMKYPLASRELIADSIEAQINGHAFDGMVLIPNCDKIVPGMLMAALRLNIPAVFCSGGPMLPGRYEGKDISISTTFEAAGRFEAGKIDKAELSRIERCSCPGCGSCAGLFTANTMNCLTEVLGMGLPGNGTIPAAFQGDRARLAKKAGETVVRLVKEQLLPRDIMTMNAFKNAITVDMAIGGSSNTALHLPAIAHEAGLKLPLSLFDKISKKTPYLTKLSPGGFHHMIDLNEAGGISAVMNELSKLGLINKSCKTVTGKTIGTLIKNAVITRPDVIRTVEDPYRKTGGIAVLTGNIAPMCSVVKESAVAEEMLVHSGPARVFNSEDEAIKAICAKKINKGDVVVIRYEGPKGGPGMREMLNPTSVLAGMGLDKDVALLTDGRFSGATRGACIGHISPEAREGGNIALIEEGDIIEINIPKRSLNVKVSDKELEKRRAKWKCPPPKVKTGYLARYAALVSSAAEGAIVRVPGEE
;
A
#
# COMPACT_ATOMS: atom_id res chain seq x y z
N MET A 1 -32.73 -6.00 9.38
CA MET A 1 -31.74 -5.73 8.31
C MET A 1 -31.71 -4.25 8.03
N ARG A 2 -30.55 -3.68 7.71
CA ARG A 2 -30.40 -2.27 7.34
C ARG A 2 -31.23 -1.93 6.09
N SER A 3 -31.24 -2.85 5.11
CA SER A 3 -32.03 -2.72 3.88
C SER A 3 -33.54 -2.69 4.09
N ASP A 4 -34.04 -2.99 5.28
CA ASP A 4 -35.47 -2.82 5.59
C ASP A 4 -35.92 -1.36 5.46
N LEU A 5 -35.00 -0.40 5.58
CA LEU A 5 -35.25 1.03 5.34
C LEU A 5 -35.77 1.34 3.94
N VAL A 6 -35.46 0.50 2.95
CA VAL A 6 -35.87 0.67 1.55
C VAL A 6 -36.82 -0.43 1.07
N LYS A 7 -37.09 -1.47 1.89
CA LYS A 7 -37.90 -2.64 1.49
C LYS A 7 -39.22 -2.73 2.24
N LYS A 8 -39.29 -2.33 3.54
CA LYS A 8 -40.44 -2.61 4.40
C LYS A 8 -41.40 -1.41 4.58
N GLY A 9 -42.68 -1.71 4.68
CA GLY A 9 -43.76 -0.75 4.94
C GLY A 9 -44.39 -0.16 3.67
N SER A 10 -45.59 0.39 3.83
CA SER A 10 -46.36 0.97 2.72
C SER A 10 -45.69 2.18 2.09
N THR A 11 -45.01 3.01 2.90
CA THR A 11 -44.25 4.19 2.44
C THR A 11 -43.05 3.83 1.54
N ARG A 12 -42.68 2.55 1.46
CA ARG A 12 -41.60 2.04 0.61
C ARG A 12 -42.09 1.35 -0.68
N ALA A 13 -43.37 1.50 -1.01
CA ALA A 13 -43.92 0.92 -2.24
C ALA A 13 -43.19 1.38 -3.51
N ALA A 14 -42.88 2.70 -3.61
CA ALA A 14 -42.11 3.25 -4.74
C ALA A 14 -40.69 2.65 -4.84
N HIS A 15 -40.02 2.44 -3.70
CA HIS A 15 -38.69 1.80 -3.66
C HIS A 15 -38.78 0.36 -4.19
N ARG A 16 -39.77 -0.41 -3.74
CA ARG A 16 -39.99 -1.79 -4.22
C ARG A 16 -40.31 -1.84 -5.71
N SER A 17 -41.05 -0.86 -6.24
CA SER A 17 -41.31 -0.77 -7.70
C SER A 17 -39.99 -0.67 -8.49
N LEU A 18 -38.97 0.06 -7.97
CA LEU A 18 -37.65 0.13 -8.60
C LEU A 18 -36.91 -1.22 -8.50
N PHE A 19 -37.00 -1.92 -7.37
CA PHE A 19 -36.43 -3.27 -7.26
C PHE A 19 -37.10 -4.26 -8.20
N TYR A 20 -38.43 -4.24 -8.37
CA TYR A 20 -39.14 -5.08 -9.34
C TYR A 20 -38.71 -4.76 -10.78
N ALA A 21 -38.46 -3.48 -11.11
CA ALA A 21 -37.94 -3.09 -12.42
C ALA A 21 -36.53 -3.67 -12.69
N LEU A 22 -35.75 -3.97 -11.63
CA LEU A 22 -34.45 -4.66 -11.70
C LEU A 22 -34.60 -6.20 -11.70
N GLY A 23 -35.83 -6.74 -11.70
CA GLY A 23 -36.09 -8.17 -11.73
C GLY A 23 -36.08 -8.86 -10.36
N PHE A 24 -36.17 -8.12 -9.26
CA PHE A 24 -36.31 -8.72 -7.91
C PHE A 24 -37.68 -9.33 -7.74
N SER A 25 -37.74 -10.48 -7.08
CA SER A 25 -38.96 -11.13 -6.62
C SER A 25 -39.30 -10.70 -5.18
N ASP A 26 -40.54 -11.03 -4.75
CA ASP A 26 -40.94 -10.84 -3.34
C ASP A 26 -40.03 -11.61 -2.38
N GLU A 27 -39.53 -12.78 -2.80
CA GLU A 27 -38.60 -13.57 -1.99
C GLU A 27 -37.24 -12.91 -1.88
N ASP A 28 -36.76 -12.21 -2.92
CA ASP A 28 -35.51 -11.49 -2.88
C ASP A 28 -35.56 -10.28 -1.94
N LEU A 29 -36.73 -9.62 -1.88
CA LEU A 29 -36.93 -8.49 -0.95
C LEU A 29 -36.90 -8.91 0.53
N LYS A 30 -37.05 -10.22 0.83
CA LYS A 30 -36.93 -10.74 2.21
C LYS A 30 -35.47 -11.03 2.63
N LYS A 31 -34.55 -11.11 1.65
CA LYS A 31 -33.13 -11.46 1.88
C LYS A 31 -32.27 -10.23 2.14
N PRO A 32 -31.08 -10.36 2.75
CA PRO A 32 -30.13 -9.27 2.87
C PRO A 32 -29.59 -8.82 1.52
N LEU A 33 -29.48 -7.51 1.31
CA LEU A 33 -28.85 -6.90 0.15
C LEU A 33 -27.34 -6.76 0.39
N ILE A 34 -26.54 -7.43 -0.43
CA ILE A 34 -25.09 -7.46 -0.31
C ILE A 34 -24.46 -6.71 -1.49
N ALA A 35 -23.71 -5.65 -1.18
CA ALA A 35 -22.93 -4.95 -2.20
C ALA A 35 -21.71 -5.78 -2.61
N VAL A 36 -21.50 -5.96 -3.90
CA VAL A 36 -20.24 -6.46 -4.48
C VAL A 36 -19.51 -5.25 -5.03
N VAL A 37 -18.64 -4.67 -4.21
CA VAL A 37 -17.90 -3.44 -4.55
C VAL A 37 -16.71 -3.83 -5.42
N ASN A 38 -16.86 -3.66 -6.73
CA ASN A 38 -15.90 -4.10 -7.73
C ASN A 38 -15.11 -2.92 -8.32
N SER A 39 -13.78 -3.00 -8.25
CA SER A 39 -12.88 -2.01 -8.85
C SER A 39 -12.33 -2.46 -10.22
N GLN A 40 -13.06 -3.28 -10.94
CA GLN A 40 -12.72 -3.70 -12.29
C GLN A 40 -12.51 -2.50 -13.21
N THR A 41 -11.52 -2.58 -14.07
CA THR A 41 -11.27 -1.64 -15.16
C THR A 41 -10.28 -2.24 -16.16
N ASP A 42 -10.46 -1.94 -17.44
CA ASP A 42 -9.62 -2.48 -18.53
C ASP A 42 -8.22 -1.84 -18.58
N ILE A 43 -8.03 -0.66 -17.98
CA ILE A 43 -6.75 0.05 -18.02
C ILE A 43 -5.73 -0.46 -16.99
N ILE A 44 -6.12 -1.29 -16.04
CA ILE A 44 -5.24 -1.80 -14.97
C ILE A 44 -5.08 -3.30 -15.11
N ALA A 45 -3.89 -3.79 -15.46
CA ALA A 45 -3.60 -5.23 -15.56
C ALA A 45 -3.99 -6.00 -14.27
N GLY A 46 -3.83 -5.36 -13.09
CA GLY A 46 -4.23 -5.92 -11.81
C GLY A 46 -5.74 -6.04 -11.60
N HIS A 47 -6.56 -5.39 -12.43
CA HIS A 47 -8.02 -5.27 -12.26
C HIS A 47 -8.83 -5.83 -13.43
N ALA A 48 -8.23 -6.05 -14.58
CA ALA A 48 -8.92 -6.47 -15.80
C ALA A 48 -9.72 -7.78 -15.65
N HIS A 49 -9.34 -8.64 -14.69
CA HIS A 49 -9.98 -9.94 -14.43
C HIS A 49 -10.96 -9.94 -13.23
N LEU A 50 -11.20 -8.79 -12.60
CA LEU A 50 -12.00 -8.76 -11.37
C LEU A 50 -13.48 -9.06 -11.58
N ASP A 51 -14.00 -8.93 -12.79
CA ASP A 51 -15.36 -9.32 -13.13
C ASP A 51 -15.60 -10.82 -12.93
N ASP A 52 -14.63 -11.66 -13.28
CA ASP A 52 -14.72 -13.10 -13.04
C ASP A 52 -14.77 -13.41 -11.54
N GLN A 53 -14.01 -12.66 -10.73
CA GLN A 53 -14.07 -12.79 -9.28
C GLN A 53 -15.41 -12.31 -8.71
N ALA A 54 -15.90 -11.15 -9.16
CA ALA A 54 -17.19 -10.60 -8.76
C ALA A 54 -18.33 -11.60 -9.05
N LYS A 55 -18.27 -12.26 -10.20
CA LYS A 55 -19.20 -13.34 -10.57
C LYS A 55 -19.19 -14.50 -9.56
N MET A 56 -17.98 -14.94 -9.15
CA MET A 56 -17.86 -16.02 -8.16
C MET A 56 -18.33 -15.59 -6.76
N VAL A 57 -18.06 -14.34 -6.37
CA VAL A 57 -18.58 -13.75 -5.13
C VAL A 57 -20.12 -13.74 -5.15
N LYS A 58 -20.74 -13.30 -6.26
CA LYS A 58 -22.21 -13.31 -6.42
C LYS A 58 -22.79 -14.72 -6.26
N TYR A 59 -22.15 -15.74 -6.83
CA TYR A 59 -22.60 -17.14 -6.64
C TYR A 59 -22.54 -17.57 -5.17
N GLY A 60 -21.50 -17.16 -4.43
CA GLY A 60 -21.39 -17.45 -3.00
C GLY A 60 -22.48 -16.76 -2.18
N ILE A 61 -22.80 -15.49 -2.49
CA ILE A 61 -23.87 -14.73 -1.83
C ILE A 61 -25.23 -15.39 -2.08
N LEU A 62 -25.54 -15.73 -3.33
CA LEU A 62 -26.80 -16.41 -3.70
C LEU A 62 -26.93 -17.75 -2.98
N ALA A 63 -25.88 -18.57 -2.98
CA ALA A 63 -25.87 -19.88 -2.31
C ALA A 63 -26.10 -19.76 -0.79
N ALA A 64 -25.67 -18.66 -0.17
CA ALA A 64 -25.87 -18.40 1.27
C ALA A 64 -27.21 -17.73 1.60
N GLY A 65 -28.03 -17.39 0.59
CA GLY A 65 -29.36 -16.79 0.73
C GLY A 65 -29.34 -15.27 0.85
N GLY A 66 -28.34 -14.59 0.28
CA GLY A 66 -28.29 -13.15 0.10
C GLY A 66 -28.63 -12.74 -1.34
N VAL A 67 -28.83 -11.44 -1.56
CA VAL A 67 -29.01 -10.86 -2.90
C VAL A 67 -27.79 -10.00 -3.23
N PRO A 68 -26.96 -10.40 -4.21
CA PRO A 68 -25.79 -9.64 -4.63
C PRO A 68 -26.17 -8.51 -5.58
N ILE A 69 -25.64 -7.31 -5.31
CA ILE A 69 -25.76 -6.16 -6.21
C ILE A 69 -24.36 -5.61 -6.43
N GLU A 70 -23.93 -5.55 -7.68
CA GLU A 70 -22.62 -4.99 -8.01
C GLU A 70 -22.64 -3.48 -7.94
N VAL A 71 -21.59 -2.92 -7.32
CA VAL A 71 -21.39 -1.49 -7.09
C VAL A 71 -20.00 -1.13 -7.58
N PRO A 72 -19.86 -0.16 -8.50
CA PRO A 72 -18.54 0.19 -9.03
C PRO A 72 -17.70 0.95 -8.01
N ALA A 73 -16.41 0.67 -8.00
CA ALA A 73 -15.40 1.50 -7.36
C ALA A 73 -14.34 1.90 -8.39
N ILE A 74 -13.81 3.12 -8.27
CA ILE A 74 -12.74 3.56 -9.15
C ILE A 74 -11.40 2.92 -8.77
N GLY A 75 -10.50 2.82 -9.76
CA GLY A 75 -9.12 2.38 -9.56
C GLY A 75 -8.16 3.17 -10.42
N LEU A 76 -6.95 3.43 -9.90
CA LEU A 76 -5.83 3.99 -10.63
C LEU A 76 -4.63 3.07 -10.53
N CYS A 77 -3.86 2.96 -11.62
CA CYS A 77 -2.62 2.19 -11.66
C CYS A 77 -1.42 3.09 -11.37
N ASP A 78 -0.76 2.88 -10.24
CA ASP A 78 0.46 3.61 -9.89
C ASP A 78 1.55 3.40 -10.97
N GLY A 79 1.68 2.19 -11.52
CA GLY A 79 2.67 1.90 -12.56
C GLY A 79 2.48 2.70 -13.85
N ILE A 80 1.23 2.87 -14.30
CA ILE A 80 0.91 3.69 -15.49
C ILE A 80 1.05 5.18 -15.18
N ALA A 81 0.72 5.60 -13.96
CA ALA A 81 0.82 6.99 -13.54
C ALA A 81 2.27 7.43 -13.22
N MET A 82 3.21 6.48 -13.08
CA MET A 82 4.60 6.73 -12.66
C MET A 82 5.35 7.62 -13.65
N GLY A 83 6.12 8.59 -13.11
CA GLY A 83 7.02 9.43 -13.92
C GLY A 83 6.35 10.56 -14.71
N HIS A 84 5.08 10.86 -14.47
CA HIS A 84 4.39 12.02 -15.05
C HIS A 84 3.37 12.63 -14.08
N GLU A 85 2.72 13.72 -14.45
CA GLU A 85 1.76 14.47 -13.62
C GLU A 85 0.59 13.60 -13.09
N GLY A 86 0.26 12.51 -13.76
CA GLY A 86 -0.74 11.54 -13.33
C GLY A 86 -0.44 10.92 -11.95
N MET A 87 0.85 10.87 -11.54
CA MET A 87 1.24 10.27 -10.27
C MET A 87 0.81 11.05 -9.02
N LYS A 88 0.26 12.24 -9.19
CA LYS A 88 -0.38 13.01 -8.12
C LYS A 88 -1.74 12.44 -7.69
N TYR A 89 -2.40 11.67 -8.57
CA TYR A 89 -3.75 11.18 -8.34
C TYR A 89 -3.86 9.88 -7.50
N PRO A 90 -2.97 8.88 -7.59
CA PRO A 90 -3.17 7.61 -6.91
C PRO A 90 -3.39 7.74 -5.40
N LEU A 91 -2.53 8.43 -4.64
CA LEU A 91 -2.75 8.57 -3.20
C LEU A 91 -4.00 9.39 -2.89
N ALA A 92 -4.23 10.48 -3.61
CA ALA A 92 -5.42 11.29 -3.43
C ALA A 92 -6.70 10.48 -3.70
N SER A 93 -6.69 9.58 -4.70
CA SER A 93 -7.85 8.71 -5.00
C SER A 93 -8.20 7.73 -3.89
N ARG A 94 -7.30 7.42 -2.95
CA ARG A 94 -7.61 6.59 -1.78
C ARG A 94 -8.80 7.16 -1.00
N GLU A 95 -8.82 8.48 -0.78
CA GLU A 95 -9.91 9.19 -0.11
C GLU A 95 -11.20 9.13 -0.95
N LEU A 96 -11.09 9.43 -2.24
CA LEU A 96 -12.23 9.40 -3.17
C LEU A 96 -12.86 8.01 -3.29
N ILE A 97 -12.04 6.95 -3.23
CA ILE A 97 -12.53 5.57 -3.19
C ILE A 97 -13.37 5.35 -1.94
N ALA A 98 -12.85 5.74 -0.76
CA ALA A 98 -13.58 5.62 0.51
C ALA A 98 -14.90 6.40 0.48
N ASP A 99 -14.88 7.66 0.03
CA ASP A 99 -16.04 8.55 -0.05
C ASP A 99 -17.10 8.01 -1.03
N SER A 100 -16.67 7.54 -2.21
CA SER A 100 -17.60 7.03 -3.22
C SER A 100 -18.30 5.75 -2.78
N ILE A 101 -17.60 4.87 -2.09
CA ILE A 101 -18.18 3.64 -1.51
C ILE A 101 -19.15 4.00 -0.39
N GLU A 102 -18.76 4.90 0.51
CA GLU A 102 -19.62 5.38 1.57
C GLU A 102 -20.94 5.94 1.04
N ALA A 103 -20.87 6.80 0.03
CA ALA A 103 -22.05 7.40 -0.59
C ALA A 103 -23.00 6.35 -1.17
N GLN A 104 -22.48 5.37 -1.91
CA GLN A 104 -23.28 4.33 -2.55
C GLN A 104 -23.91 3.38 -1.50
N ILE A 105 -23.11 2.93 -0.53
CA ILE A 105 -23.56 1.96 0.48
C ILE A 105 -24.60 2.58 1.43
N ASN A 106 -24.39 3.83 1.84
CA ASN A 106 -25.34 4.54 2.71
C ASN A 106 -26.60 4.93 1.94
N GLY A 107 -26.47 5.44 0.73
CA GLY A 107 -27.61 5.87 -0.11
C GLY A 107 -28.59 4.74 -0.43
N HIS A 108 -28.10 3.50 -0.55
CA HIS A 108 -28.92 2.34 -0.89
C HIS A 108 -29.17 1.37 0.27
N ALA A 109 -28.67 1.68 1.46
CA ALA A 109 -28.91 0.94 2.71
C ALA A 109 -28.56 -0.57 2.64
N PHE A 110 -27.39 -0.93 2.08
CA PHE A 110 -26.90 -2.31 2.02
C PHE A 110 -26.68 -2.90 3.41
N ASP A 111 -26.89 -4.21 3.54
CA ASP A 111 -26.72 -4.97 4.81
C ASP A 111 -25.28 -5.42 5.05
N GLY A 112 -24.52 -5.59 3.99
CA GLY A 112 -23.10 -5.97 4.03
C GLY A 112 -22.44 -5.80 2.68
N MET A 113 -21.13 -6.01 2.60
CA MET A 113 -20.37 -5.82 1.37
C MET A 113 -19.21 -6.79 1.21
N VAL A 114 -18.92 -7.20 -0.03
CA VAL A 114 -17.66 -7.81 -0.42
C VAL A 114 -16.87 -6.79 -1.24
N LEU A 115 -15.65 -6.49 -0.82
CA LEU A 115 -14.77 -5.50 -1.43
C LEU A 115 -13.75 -6.23 -2.29
N ILE A 116 -13.68 -5.88 -3.58
CA ILE A 116 -12.83 -6.53 -4.59
C ILE A 116 -11.78 -5.54 -5.11
N PRO A 117 -10.70 -5.28 -4.33
CA PRO A 117 -9.56 -4.48 -4.76
C PRO A 117 -8.45 -5.35 -5.34
N ASN A 118 -7.40 -4.71 -5.88
CA ASN A 118 -6.12 -5.40 -6.08
C ASN A 118 -4.88 -4.49 -6.04
N CYS A 119 -4.97 -3.21 -6.44
CA CYS A 119 -3.83 -2.30 -6.53
C CYS A 119 -3.64 -1.38 -5.32
N ASP A 120 -2.54 -0.66 -5.34
CA ASP A 120 -1.84 0.04 -4.26
C ASP A 120 -2.73 0.91 -3.36
N LYS A 121 -3.58 1.74 -3.94
CA LYS A 121 -4.39 2.71 -3.19
C LYS A 121 -5.85 2.30 -3.05
N ILE A 122 -6.26 1.30 -3.86
CA ILE A 122 -7.63 0.77 -3.83
C ILE A 122 -7.84 -0.09 -2.58
N VAL A 123 -6.87 -0.96 -2.25
CA VAL A 123 -6.94 -1.79 -1.03
C VAL A 123 -7.10 -0.92 0.23
N PRO A 124 -6.23 0.06 0.51
CA PRO A 124 -6.39 0.91 1.70
C PRO A 124 -7.64 1.79 1.64
N GLY A 125 -8.03 2.34 0.47
CA GLY A 125 -9.27 3.10 0.32
C GLY A 125 -10.51 2.28 0.66
N MET A 126 -10.57 1.03 0.23
CA MET A 126 -11.65 0.10 0.59
C MET A 126 -11.61 -0.31 2.07
N LEU A 127 -10.43 -0.45 2.69
CA LEU A 127 -10.32 -0.71 4.14
C LEU A 127 -10.81 0.50 4.96
N MET A 128 -10.49 1.72 4.51
CA MET A 128 -11.04 2.95 5.10
C MET A 128 -12.56 2.96 5.02
N ALA A 129 -13.15 2.71 3.84
CA ALA A 129 -14.59 2.61 3.66
C ALA A 129 -15.22 1.56 4.58
N ALA A 130 -14.60 0.39 4.71
CA ALA A 130 -15.10 -0.68 5.57
C ALA A 130 -15.20 -0.27 7.04
N LEU A 131 -14.16 0.41 7.56
CA LEU A 131 -14.17 0.89 8.95
C LEU A 131 -15.09 2.09 9.17
N ARG A 132 -15.17 3.01 8.20
CA ARG A 132 -16.06 4.17 8.25
C ARG A 132 -17.52 3.75 8.30
N LEU A 133 -17.93 2.88 7.38
CA LEU A 133 -19.29 2.35 7.28
C LEU A 133 -19.65 1.40 8.42
N ASN A 134 -18.69 0.63 8.88
CA ASN A 134 -18.82 -0.36 9.96
C ASN A 134 -20.03 -1.29 9.80
N ILE A 135 -20.23 -1.81 8.59
CA ILE A 135 -21.18 -2.88 8.28
C ILE A 135 -20.43 -4.17 7.94
N PRO A 136 -21.05 -5.37 8.06
CA PRO A 136 -20.39 -6.62 7.73
C PRO A 136 -19.67 -6.57 6.38
N ALA A 137 -18.38 -6.87 6.35
CA ALA A 137 -17.53 -6.74 5.17
C ALA A 137 -16.50 -7.86 5.06
N VAL A 138 -16.19 -8.27 3.82
CA VAL A 138 -15.13 -9.25 3.51
C VAL A 138 -14.30 -8.73 2.35
N PHE A 139 -12.97 -8.90 2.41
CA PHE A 139 -12.06 -8.60 1.32
C PHE A 139 -11.79 -9.82 0.46
N CYS A 140 -11.89 -9.64 -0.85
CA CYS A 140 -11.59 -10.62 -1.88
C CYS A 140 -10.71 -9.97 -2.95
N SER A 141 -9.40 -9.91 -2.71
CA SER A 141 -8.44 -9.27 -3.63
C SER A 141 -8.28 -10.05 -4.93
N GLY A 142 -7.81 -9.38 -6.00
CA GLY A 142 -7.59 -10.00 -7.30
C GLY A 142 -6.45 -11.01 -7.35
N GLY A 143 -5.49 -10.93 -6.44
CA GLY A 143 -4.28 -11.75 -6.41
C GLY A 143 -3.12 -11.20 -7.23
N PRO A 144 -1.87 -11.61 -6.94
CA PRO A 144 -0.68 -11.20 -7.67
C PRO A 144 -0.60 -11.86 -9.04
N MET A 145 0.03 -11.18 -10.01
CA MET A 145 0.39 -11.83 -11.28
C MET A 145 1.59 -12.76 -11.09
N LEU A 146 1.77 -13.69 -12.01
CA LEU A 146 2.98 -14.49 -12.09
C LEU A 146 4.16 -13.61 -12.54
N PRO A 147 5.40 -13.92 -12.13
CA PRO A 147 6.57 -13.28 -12.71
C PRO A 147 6.69 -13.58 -14.18
N GLY A 148 7.24 -12.65 -14.95
CA GLY A 148 7.67 -12.91 -16.32
C GLY A 148 8.95 -13.72 -16.35
N ARG A 149 9.35 -14.18 -17.56
CA ARG A 149 10.58 -14.96 -17.76
C ARG A 149 11.43 -14.31 -18.83
N TYR A 150 12.70 -14.04 -18.52
CA TYR A 150 13.69 -13.57 -19.47
C TYR A 150 15.04 -14.24 -19.21
N GLU A 151 15.63 -14.88 -20.21
CA GLU A 151 16.91 -15.61 -20.13
C GLU A 151 16.97 -16.60 -18.93
N GLY A 152 15.88 -17.36 -18.73
CA GLY A 152 15.78 -18.35 -17.66
C GLY A 152 15.56 -17.79 -16.25
N LYS A 153 15.48 -16.47 -16.09
CA LYS A 153 15.25 -15.79 -14.80
C LYS A 153 13.83 -15.27 -14.69
N ASP A 154 13.32 -15.25 -13.47
CA ASP A 154 12.06 -14.57 -13.16
C ASP A 154 12.29 -13.06 -13.12
N ILE A 155 11.40 -12.32 -13.79
CA ILE A 155 11.43 -10.86 -13.88
C ILE A 155 10.06 -10.27 -13.56
N SER A 156 10.03 -8.97 -13.29
CA SER A 156 8.80 -8.23 -13.02
C SER A 156 8.90 -6.81 -13.57
N ILE A 157 7.85 -6.00 -13.36
CA ILE A 157 7.81 -4.60 -13.80
C ILE A 157 9.03 -3.78 -13.30
N SER A 158 9.57 -4.09 -12.11
CA SER A 158 10.78 -3.41 -11.61
C SER A 158 11.99 -3.66 -12.51
N THR A 159 12.11 -4.86 -13.10
CA THR A 159 13.15 -5.18 -14.06
C THR A 159 13.07 -4.32 -15.32
N THR A 160 11.84 -4.00 -15.76
CA THR A 160 11.65 -3.10 -16.92
C THR A 160 12.09 -1.67 -16.58
N PHE A 161 11.77 -1.15 -15.40
CA PHE A 161 12.25 0.16 -14.97
C PHE A 161 13.78 0.22 -14.89
N GLU A 162 14.42 -0.82 -14.33
CA GLU A 162 15.89 -0.92 -14.29
C GLU A 162 16.48 -1.05 -15.71
N ALA A 163 15.82 -1.81 -16.60
CA ALA A 163 16.25 -1.96 -18.00
C ALA A 163 16.15 -0.62 -18.77
N ALA A 164 15.12 0.17 -18.53
CA ALA A 164 15.03 1.52 -19.10
C ALA A 164 16.22 2.39 -18.64
N GLY A 165 16.60 2.34 -17.36
CA GLY A 165 17.81 3.03 -16.86
C GLY A 165 19.10 2.52 -17.49
N ARG A 166 19.22 1.19 -17.73
CA ARG A 166 20.36 0.60 -18.45
C ARG A 166 20.43 1.05 -19.92
N PHE A 167 19.27 1.19 -20.56
CA PHE A 167 19.17 1.69 -21.93
C PHE A 167 19.63 3.15 -22.02
N GLU A 168 19.12 4.02 -21.14
CA GLU A 168 19.55 5.43 -21.07
C GLU A 168 21.07 5.56 -20.77
N ALA A 169 21.63 4.62 -20.00
CA ALA A 169 23.06 4.55 -19.75
C ALA A 169 23.89 3.94 -20.91
N GLY A 170 23.25 3.51 -22.01
CA GLY A 170 23.91 2.87 -23.16
C GLY A 170 24.44 1.46 -22.91
N LYS A 171 23.94 0.76 -21.85
CA LYS A 171 24.38 -0.58 -21.47
C LYS A 171 23.63 -1.71 -22.17
N ILE A 172 22.46 -1.44 -22.72
CA ILE A 172 21.66 -2.37 -23.53
C ILE A 172 21.11 -1.64 -24.76
N ASP A 173 20.76 -2.39 -25.79
CA ASP A 173 20.16 -1.84 -26.99
C ASP A 173 18.62 -1.81 -26.92
N LYS A 174 17.98 -1.16 -27.91
CA LYS A 174 16.51 -1.05 -28.00
C LYS A 174 15.84 -2.43 -28.17
N ALA A 175 16.49 -3.37 -28.82
CA ALA A 175 15.92 -4.70 -29.05
C ALA A 175 15.88 -5.52 -27.75
N GLU A 176 16.92 -5.42 -26.92
CA GLU A 176 16.93 -6.04 -25.58
C GLU A 176 15.88 -5.41 -24.67
N LEU A 177 15.80 -4.07 -24.61
CA LEU A 177 14.77 -3.38 -23.83
C LEU A 177 13.36 -3.86 -24.24
N SER A 178 13.08 -3.92 -25.55
CA SER A 178 11.77 -4.36 -26.05
C SER A 178 11.44 -5.82 -25.72
N ARG A 179 12.44 -6.70 -25.65
CA ARG A 179 12.24 -8.09 -25.19
C ARG A 179 11.85 -8.13 -23.71
N ILE A 180 12.56 -7.39 -22.86
CA ILE A 180 12.28 -7.32 -21.43
C ILE A 180 10.86 -6.76 -21.18
N GLU A 181 10.48 -5.67 -21.86
CA GLU A 181 9.15 -5.05 -21.76
C GLU A 181 8.03 -6.07 -21.99
N ARG A 182 8.14 -6.88 -23.05
CA ARG A 182 7.09 -7.85 -23.43
C ARG A 182 7.01 -9.06 -22.50
N CYS A 183 8.08 -9.38 -21.79
CA CYS A 183 8.15 -10.55 -20.93
C CYS A 183 7.85 -10.25 -19.45
N SER A 184 7.96 -8.99 -19.00
CA SER A 184 7.93 -8.64 -17.57
C SER A 184 6.58 -8.80 -16.89
N CYS A 185 5.49 -8.62 -17.63
CA CYS A 185 4.12 -8.69 -17.12
C CYS A 185 3.29 -9.67 -17.97
N PRO A 186 3.32 -10.99 -17.65
CA PRO A 186 2.79 -12.02 -18.54
C PRO A 186 1.26 -12.19 -18.50
N GLY A 187 0.55 -11.49 -17.58
CA GLY A 187 -0.91 -11.68 -17.44
C GLY A 187 -1.54 -10.72 -16.45
N CYS A 188 -2.76 -11.04 -16.02
CA CYS A 188 -3.50 -10.27 -15.04
C CYS A 188 -2.99 -10.50 -13.60
N GLY A 189 -3.32 -9.58 -12.71
CA GLY A 189 -2.94 -9.59 -11.30
C GLY A 189 -2.21 -8.32 -10.88
N SER A 190 -2.10 -8.07 -9.58
CA SER A 190 -1.20 -7.06 -9.04
C SER A 190 0.26 -7.43 -9.34
N CYS A 191 1.21 -6.52 -9.09
CA CYS A 191 2.63 -6.77 -9.37
C CYS A 191 3.11 -8.13 -8.85
N ALA A 192 4.06 -8.80 -9.55
CA ALA A 192 4.57 -10.10 -9.11
C ALA A 192 5.45 -10.04 -7.85
N GLY A 193 6.07 -8.88 -7.56
CA GLY A 193 6.90 -8.67 -6.36
C GLY A 193 6.10 -8.18 -5.15
N LEU A 194 6.75 -8.13 -3.99
CA LEU A 194 6.18 -7.58 -2.75
C LEU A 194 6.31 -6.05 -2.75
N PHE A 195 5.50 -5.40 -3.56
CA PHE A 195 5.33 -3.96 -3.61
C PHE A 195 4.11 -3.54 -2.78
N THR A 196 3.66 -2.29 -2.89
CA THR A 196 2.58 -1.78 -2.04
C THR A 196 1.27 -2.57 -2.18
N ALA A 197 0.86 -2.88 -3.42
CA ALA A 197 -0.36 -3.66 -3.68
C ALA A 197 -0.37 -4.98 -2.92
N ASN A 198 0.67 -5.81 -3.11
CA ASN A 198 0.74 -7.13 -2.48
C ASN A 198 0.97 -7.05 -0.97
N THR A 199 1.72 -6.07 -0.50
CA THR A 199 1.84 -5.82 0.95
C THR A 199 0.46 -5.58 1.54
N MET A 200 -0.33 -4.65 1.00
CA MET A 200 -1.66 -4.35 1.53
C MET A 200 -2.64 -5.52 1.37
N ASN A 201 -2.58 -6.26 0.24
CA ASN A 201 -3.38 -7.47 0.05
C ASN A 201 -3.07 -8.55 1.11
N CYS A 202 -1.80 -8.79 1.43
CA CYS A 202 -1.38 -9.68 2.50
C CYS A 202 -1.86 -9.17 3.87
N LEU A 203 -1.78 -7.87 4.12
CA LEU A 203 -2.21 -7.31 5.40
C LEU A 203 -3.73 -7.37 5.59
N THR A 204 -4.56 -7.52 4.55
CA THR A 204 -5.99 -7.79 4.72
C THR A 204 -6.26 -9.09 5.48
N GLU A 205 -5.42 -10.13 5.26
CA GLU A 205 -5.49 -11.40 6.00
C GLU A 205 -5.12 -11.19 7.46
N VAL A 206 -4.02 -10.47 7.72
CA VAL A 206 -3.50 -10.22 9.07
C VAL A 206 -4.44 -9.35 9.89
N LEU A 207 -5.07 -8.36 9.26
CA LEU A 207 -6.11 -7.52 9.86
C LEU A 207 -7.41 -8.31 10.12
N GLY A 208 -7.52 -9.53 9.60
CA GLY A 208 -8.67 -10.39 9.76
C GLY A 208 -9.83 -10.14 8.79
N MET A 209 -9.67 -9.28 7.78
CA MET A 209 -10.71 -8.91 6.81
C MET A 209 -10.71 -9.76 5.55
N GLY A 210 -9.59 -10.40 5.20
CA GLY A 210 -9.44 -11.35 4.11
C GLY A 210 -9.45 -12.80 4.60
N LEU A 211 -9.84 -13.72 3.72
CA LEU A 211 -9.69 -15.16 3.95
C LEU A 211 -8.21 -15.57 3.77
N PRO A 212 -7.73 -16.65 4.43
CA PRO A 212 -6.38 -17.15 4.18
C PRO A 212 -6.09 -17.39 2.70
N GLY A 213 -4.94 -16.91 2.21
CA GLY A 213 -4.55 -16.93 0.80
C GLY A 213 -5.06 -15.74 -0.01
N ASN A 214 -5.79 -14.80 0.60
CA ASN A 214 -6.32 -13.62 -0.12
C ASN A 214 -5.22 -12.81 -0.81
N GLY A 215 -4.09 -12.59 -0.13
CA GLY A 215 -3.00 -11.77 -0.65
C GLY A 215 -1.95 -12.53 -1.48
N THR A 216 -1.92 -13.87 -1.40
CA THR A 216 -0.80 -14.65 -1.96
C THR A 216 -1.18 -15.56 -3.13
N ILE A 217 -2.41 -16.08 -3.19
CA ILE A 217 -2.84 -16.94 -4.30
C ILE A 217 -2.77 -16.13 -5.61
N PRO A 218 -1.98 -16.57 -6.61
CA PRO A 218 -1.87 -15.87 -7.89
C PRO A 218 -3.20 -15.71 -8.63
N ALA A 219 -3.39 -14.60 -9.32
CA ALA A 219 -4.56 -14.36 -10.18
C ALA A 219 -4.75 -15.46 -11.25
N ALA A 220 -3.64 -15.98 -11.77
CA ALA A 220 -3.62 -17.08 -12.74
C ALA A 220 -4.12 -18.43 -12.20
N PHE A 221 -4.17 -18.61 -10.86
CA PHE A 221 -4.69 -19.83 -10.23
C PHE A 221 -6.22 -19.76 -10.12
N GLN A 222 -6.88 -19.72 -11.27
CA GLN A 222 -8.31 -19.44 -11.41
C GLN A 222 -9.19 -20.32 -10.51
N GLY A 223 -8.89 -21.62 -10.37
CA GLY A 223 -9.66 -22.53 -9.52
C GLY A 223 -9.59 -22.14 -8.04
N ASP A 224 -8.39 -21.80 -7.54
CA ASP A 224 -8.20 -21.39 -6.14
C ASP A 224 -8.84 -20.03 -5.89
N ARG A 225 -8.66 -19.08 -6.81
CA ARG A 225 -9.28 -17.75 -6.73
C ARG A 225 -10.81 -17.84 -6.75
N ALA A 226 -11.39 -18.67 -7.63
CA ALA A 226 -12.84 -18.88 -7.70
C ALA A 226 -13.41 -19.47 -6.40
N ARG A 227 -12.71 -20.46 -5.79
CA ARG A 227 -13.12 -21.03 -4.50
C ARG A 227 -13.06 -19.99 -3.38
N LEU A 228 -11.98 -19.18 -3.34
CA LEU A 228 -11.82 -18.10 -2.36
C LEU A 228 -12.93 -17.06 -2.53
N ALA A 229 -13.21 -16.62 -3.76
CA ALA A 229 -14.22 -15.61 -4.07
C ALA A 229 -15.63 -16.08 -3.70
N LYS A 230 -15.97 -17.32 -4.06
CA LYS A 230 -17.26 -17.93 -3.65
C LYS A 230 -17.38 -17.99 -2.12
N LYS A 231 -16.28 -18.40 -1.44
CA LYS A 231 -16.26 -18.44 0.02
C LYS A 231 -16.38 -17.06 0.67
N ALA A 232 -15.82 -16.01 0.08
CA ALA A 232 -16.00 -14.64 0.54
C ALA A 232 -17.47 -14.20 0.47
N GLY A 233 -18.17 -14.55 -0.63
CA GLY A 233 -19.60 -14.30 -0.78
C GLY A 233 -20.46 -15.05 0.27
N GLU A 234 -20.18 -16.33 0.53
CA GLU A 234 -20.84 -17.07 1.62
C GLU A 234 -20.56 -16.44 3.00
N THR A 235 -19.32 -16.00 3.20
CA THR A 235 -18.88 -15.44 4.48
C THR A 235 -19.60 -14.14 4.83
N VAL A 236 -19.76 -13.20 3.88
CA VAL A 236 -20.41 -11.92 4.20
C VAL A 236 -21.88 -12.11 4.62
N VAL A 237 -22.60 -13.03 4.00
CA VAL A 237 -23.99 -13.33 4.39
C VAL A 237 -24.07 -13.89 5.81
N ARG A 238 -23.10 -14.74 6.21
CA ARG A 238 -22.97 -15.21 7.59
C ARG A 238 -22.68 -14.05 8.55
N LEU A 239 -21.72 -13.16 8.19
CA LEU A 239 -21.38 -12.00 9.02
C LEU A 239 -22.58 -11.07 9.23
N VAL A 240 -23.45 -10.89 8.22
CA VAL A 240 -24.71 -10.12 8.37
C VAL A 240 -25.61 -10.76 9.41
N LYS A 241 -25.72 -12.08 9.43
CA LYS A 241 -26.53 -12.80 10.45
C LYS A 241 -25.93 -12.71 11.86
N GLU A 242 -24.60 -12.80 11.95
CA GLU A 242 -23.86 -12.78 13.21
C GLU A 242 -23.60 -11.36 13.73
N GLN A 243 -23.84 -10.32 12.94
CA GLN A 243 -23.52 -8.91 13.24
C GLN A 243 -22.06 -8.71 13.66
N LEU A 244 -21.12 -9.42 12.99
CA LEU A 244 -19.69 -9.23 13.18
C LEU A 244 -19.19 -8.11 12.26
N LEU A 245 -18.75 -7.00 12.86
CA LEU A 245 -18.45 -5.75 12.18
C LEU A 245 -16.93 -5.54 12.00
N PRO A 246 -16.50 -4.71 11.01
CA PRO A 246 -15.09 -4.40 10.79
C PRO A 246 -14.36 -3.86 12.04
N ARG A 247 -14.99 -3.01 12.85
CA ARG A 247 -14.39 -2.45 14.09
C ARG A 247 -14.23 -3.50 15.19
N ASP A 248 -14.99 -4.62 15.17
CA ASP A 248 -14.80 -5.75 16.09
C ASP A 248 -13.56 -6.59 15.70
N ILE A 249 -13.15 -6.53 14.44
CA ILE A 249 -12.05 -7.29 13.85
C ILE A 249 -10.77 -6.46 13.82
N MET A 250 -10.80 -5.28 13.19
CA MET A 250 -9.65 -4.39 13.02
C MET A 250 -9.37 -3.57 14.28
N THR A 251 -9.05 -4.24 15.37
CA THR A 251 -8.67 -3.63 16.65
C THR A 251 -7.22 -3.18 16.65
N MET A 252 -6.79 -2.42 17.66
CA MET A 252 -5.38 -2.03 17.84
C MET A 252 -4.43 -3.24 17.82
N ASN A 253 -4.85 -4.39 18.35
CA ASN A 253 -4.03 -5.61 18.30
C ASN A 253 -3.93 -6.20 16.89
N ALA A 254 -4.98 -6.09 16.07
CA ALA A 254 -4.92 -6.49 14.66
C ALA A 254 -3.97 -5.57 13.87
N PHE A 255 -3.97 -4.25 14.13
CA PHE A 255 -2.99 -3.34 13.55
C PHE A 255 -1.55 -3.64 13.99
N LYS A 256 -1.33 -3.98 15.26
CA LYS A 256 0.01 -4.42 15.72
C LYS A 256 0.46 -5.69 15.02
N ASN A 257 -0.43 -6.67 14.84
CA ASN A 257 -0.14 -7.86 14.04
C ASN A 257 0.22 -7.49 12.59
N ALA A 258 -0.54 -6.58 11.97
CA ALA A 258 -0.29 -6.13 10.61
C ALA A 258 1.10 -5.48 10.47
N ILE A 259 1.46 -4.57 11.38
CA ILE A 259 2.80 -3.97 11.40
C ILE A 259 3.87 -5.06 11.61
N THR A 260 3.65 -6.02 12.51
CA THR A 260 4.62 -7.10 12.77
C THR A 260 4.87 -7.95 11.52
N VAL A 261 3.81 -8.36 10.83
CA VAL A 261 3.95 -9.15 9.59
C VAL A 261 4.59 -8.32 8.49
N ASP A 262 4.20 -7.05 8.33
CA ASP A 262 4.82 -6.12 7.38
C ASP A 262 6.34 -6.02 7.58
N MET A 263 6.79 -5.88 8.83
CA MET A 263 8.21 -5.87 9.18
C MET A 263 8.90 -7.19 8.85
N ALA A 264 8.25 -8.32 9.11
CA ALA A 264 8.82 -9.65 8.90
C ALA A 264 8.94 -10.03 7.42
N ILE A 265 8.00 -9.60 6.59
CA ILE A 265 8.06 -9.88 5.15
C ILE A 265 8.84 -8.82 4.36
N GLY A 266 9.27 -7.71 4.98
CA GLY A 266 9.93 -6.60 4.29
C GLY A 266 9.00 -5.89 3.31
N GLY A 267 7.80 -5.55 3.77
CA GLY A 267 6.78 -4.93 2.96
C GLY A 267 7.11 -3.50 2.48
N SER A 268 6.11 -2.79 2.03
CA SER A 268 6.27 -1.46 1.46
C SER A 268 6.27 -0.37 2.54
N SER A 269 7.17 0.62 2.40
CA SER A 269 7.15 1.83 3.25
C SER A 269 5.82 2.60 3.20
N ASN A 270 5.01 2.39 2.16
CA ASN A 270 3.67 2.99 2.05
C ASN A 270 2.70 2.52 3.15
N THR A 271 2.95 1.39 3.83
CA THR A 271 2.16 0.95 4.98
C THR A 271 2.20 1.96 6.12
N ALA A 272 3.31 2.69 6.27
CA ALA A 272 3.44 3.80 7.23
C ALA A 272 2.50 4.99 6.95
N LEU A 273 1.91 5.06 5.75
CA LEU A 273 0.81 5.97 5.41
C LEU A 273 -0.55 5.29 5.53
N HIS A 274 -0.66 4.08 4.97
CA HIS A 274 -1.96 3.44 4.81
C HIS A 274 -2.52 2.89 6.12
N LEU A 275 -1.70 2.24 6.96
CA LEU A 275 -2.20 1.71 8.23
C LEU A 275 -2.67 2.81 9.20
N PRO A 276 -1.95 3.96 9.37
CA PRO A 276 -2.49 5.08 10.14
C PRO A 276 -3.80 5.65 9.58
N ALA A 277 -3.93 5.79 8.25
CA ALA A 277 -5.15 6.27 7.61
C ALA A 277 -6.33 5.32 7.84
N ILE A 278 -6.11 4.01 7.72
CA ILE A 278 -7.13 3.00 7.98
C ILE A 278 -7.52 3.01 9.47
N ALA A 279 -6.54 3.08 10.38
CA ALA A 279 -6.79 3.11 11.82
C ALA A 279 -7.59 4.34 12.26
N HIS A 280 -7.35 5.49 11.62
CA HIS A 280 -8.10 6.73 11.85
C HIS A 280 -9.60 6.53 11.65
N GLU A 281 -10.04 5.80 10.62
CA GLU A 281 -11.45 5.52 10.36
C GLU A 281 -12.14 4.67 11.46
N ALA A 282 -11.33 4.01 12.28
CA ALA A 282 -11.80 3.29 13.48
C ALA A 282 -11.69 4.14 14.77
N GLY A 283 -11.26 5.40 14.68
CA GLY A 283 -10.96 6.25 15.83
C GLY A 283 -9.68 5.84 16.59
N LEU A 284 -8.78 5.10 15.95
CA LEU A 284 -7.53 4.61 16.55
C LEU A 284 -6.34 5.47 16.12
N LYS A 285 -5.52 5.91 17.09
CA LYS A 285 -4.25 6.59 16.81
C LYS A 285 -3.13 5.55 16.64
N LEU A 286 -2.50 5.53 15.47
CA LEU A 286 -1.42 4.60 15.11
C LEU A 286 -0.13 5.39 14.81
N PRO A 287 0.63 5.81 15.83
CA PRO A 287 1.81 6.66 15.62
C PRO A 287 2.95 5.87 14.98
N LEU A 288 3.76 6.52 14.13
CA LEU A 288 4.90 5.90 13.46
C LEU A 288 6.00 5.42 14.43
N SER A 289 6.08 5.97 15.64
CA SER A 289 6.93 5.44 16.70
C SER A 289 6.59 4.00 17.10
N LEU A 290 5.33 3.57 16.90
CA LEU A 290 4.92 2.17 17.11
C LEU A 290 5.52 1.26 16.03
N PHE A 291 5.62 1.72 14.78
CA PHE A 291 6.28 0.99 13.69
C PHE A 291 7.75 0.73 14.01
N ASP A 292 8.49 1.76 14.44
CA ASP A 292 9.88 1.61 14.85
C ASP A 292 10.04 0.65 16.03
N LYS A 293 9.17 0.77 17.05
CA LYS A 293 9.19 -0.11 18.23
C LYS A 293 8.94 -1.58 17.87
N ILE A 294 8.03 -1.84 16.94
CA ILE A 294 7.73 -3.20 16.45
C ILE A 294 8.87 -3.69 15.56
N SER A 295 9.35 -2.86 14.62
CA SER A 295 10.46 -3.19 13.72
C SER A 295 11.71 -3.66 14.48
N LYS A 296 12.09 -2.99 15.55
CA LYS A 296 13.25 -3.37 16.38
C LYS A 296 13.17 -4.76 17.01
N LYS A 297 11.97 -5.34 17.12
CA LYS A 297 11.71 -6.64 17.78
C LYS A 297 11.34 -7.74 16.80
N THR A 298 11.01 -7.41 15.57
CA THR A 298 10.50 -8.35 14.58
C THR A 298 11.61 -8.80 13.65
N PRO A 299 11.91 -10.10 13.56
CA PRO A 299 12.91 -10.59 12.62
C PRO A 299 12.41 -10.49 11.17
N TYR A 300 13.32 -10.19 10.24
CA TYR A 300 13.06 -10.18 8.80
C TYR A 300 13.21 -11.57 8.22
N LEU A 301 12.12 -12.17 7.74
CA LEU A 301 12.01 -13.60 7.43
C LEU A 301 11.99 -13.91 5.92
N THR A 302 11.74 -12.92 5.04
CA THR A 302 11.61 -13.21 3.60
C THR A 302 12.42 -12.22 2.76
N LYS A 303 12.99 -12.69 1.63
CA LYS A 303 13.68 -11.83 0.63
C LYS A 303 12.92 -11.83 -0.68
N LEU A 304 11.73 -11.23 -0.68
CA LEU A 304 10.91 -11.06 -1.87
C LEU A 304 11.38 -9.85 -2.69
N SER A 305 11.19 -9.90 -4.01
CA SER A 305 11.46 -8.77 -4.92
C SER A 305 10.74 -7.49 -4.43
N PRO A 306 11.40 -6.33 -4.35
CA PRO A 306 12.72 -5.98 -4.88
C PRO A 306 13.90 -6.27 -3.94
N GLY A 307 13.67 -6.70 -2.70
CA GLY A 307 14.71 -6.99 -1.70
C GLY A 307 15.44 -8.33 -1.93
N GLY A 308 14.98 -9.15 -2.85
CA GLY A 308 15.54 -10.45 -3.21
C GLY A 308 15.01 -10.97 -4.53
N PHE A 309 15.17 -12.27 -4.78
CA PHE A 309 14.84 -12.91 -6.07
C PHE A 309 13.45 -13.56 -6.08
N HIS A 310 12.88 -13.85 -4.91
CA HIS A 310 11.59 -14.51 -4.83
C HIS A 310 10.43 -13.56 -5.13
N HIS A 311 9.35 -14.11 -5.64
CA HIS A 311 8.12 -13.40 -5.99
C HIS A 311 6.94 -13.85 -5.12
N MET A 312 5.77 -13.28 -5.33
CA MET A 312 4.59 -13.61 -4.52
C MET A 312 4.13 -15.06 -4.67
N ILE A 313 4.34 -15.68 -5.82
CA ILE A 313 4.08 -17.10 -6.03
C ILE A 313 4.93 -17.97 -5.10
N ASP A 314 6.21 -17.64 -4.93
CA ASP A 314 7.11 -18.36 -4.02
C ASP A 314 6.62 -18.27 -2.57
N LEU A 315 6.16 -17.07 -2.15
CA LEU A 315 5.59 -16.89 -0.82
C LEU A 315 4.32 -17.74 -0.64
N ASN A 316 3.46 -17.81 -1.66
CA ASN A 316 2.27 -18.65 -1.62
C ASN A 316 2.63 -20.13 -1.45
N GLU A 317 3.59 -20.63 -2.23
CA GLU A 317 4.09 -22.00 -2.17
C GLU A 317 4.80 -22.30 -0.85
N ALA A 318 5.43 -21.30 -0.24
CA ALA A 318 6.14 -21.43 1.03
C ALA A 318 5.21 -21.52 2.27
N GLY A 319 3.89 -21.41 2.08
CA GLY A 319 2.89 -21.47 3.13
C GLY A 319 2.18 -20.14 3.40
N GLY A 320 2.53 -19.10 2.64
CA GLY A 320 1.84 -17.81 2.64
C GLY A 320 1.95 -17.06 3.96
N ILE A 321 1.05 -16.09 4.12
CA ILE A 321 1.00 -15.22 5.32
C ILE A 321 0.68 -16.03 6.58
N SER A 322 -0.10 -17.10 6.48
CA SER A 322 -0.40 -17.96 7.63
C SER A 322 0.86 -18.63 8.21
N ALA A 323 1.80 -19.08 7.36
CA ALA A 323 3.07 -19.64 7.80
C ALA A 323 3.96 -18.58 8.47
N VAL A 324 4.05 -17.36 7.90
CA VAL A 324 4.78 -16.23 8.49
C VAL A 324 4.21 -15.89 9.88
N MET A 325 2.88 -15.77 10.01
CA MET A 325 2.24 -15.49 11.30
C MET A 325 2.47 -16.60 12.33
N ASN A 326 2.41 -17.86 11.91
CA ASN A 326 2.67 -18.99 12.82
C ASN A 326 4.12 -18.97 13.30
N GLU A 327 5.06 -18.68 12.42
CA GLU A 327 6.48 -18.57 12.75
C GLU A 327 6.74 -17.46 13.77
N LEU A 328 6.23 -16.25 13.51
CA LEU A 328 6.32 -15.10 14.43
C LEU A 328 5.63 -15.35 15.77
N SER A 329 4.61 -16.20 15.79
CA SER A 329 3.87 -16.55 17.00
C SER A 329 4.70 -17.33 18.01
N LYS A 330 5.77 -18.01 17.59
CA LYS A 330 6.73 -18.71 18.47
C LYS A 330 7.46 -17.72 19.41
N LEU A 331 7.69 -16.48 18.95
CA LEU A 331 8.29 -15.40 19.74
C LEU A 331 7.25 -14.55 20.50
N GLY A 332 5.96 -14.94 20.47
CA GLY A 332 4.89 -14.16 21.11
C GLY A 332 4.60 -12.81 20.41
N LEU A 333 5.04 -12.63 19.17
CA LEU A 333 4.88 -11.36 18.44
C LEU A 333 3.50 -11.21 17.79
N ILE A 334 2.72 -12.27 17.69
CA ILE A 334 1.35 -12.28 17.12
C ILE A 334 0.31 -12.40 18.22
N ASN A 335 -0.62 -11.45 18.29
CA ASN A 335 -1.79 -11.58 19.12
C ASN A 335 -2.78 -12.57 18.49
N LYS A 336 -2.80 -13.78 19.05
CA LYS A 336 -3.59 -14.92 18.57
C LYS A 336 -5.10 -14.77 18.80
N SER A 337 -5.53 -13.88 19.69
CA SER A 337 -6.95 -13.69 20.04
C SER A 337 -7.72 -12.80 19.07
N CYS A 338 -7.04 -12.12 18.13
CA CYS A 338 -7.69 -11.26 17.15
C CYS A 338 -8.72 -12.06 16.33
N LYS A 339 -9.94 -11.52 16.23
CA LYS A 339 -11.03 -12.09 15.45
C LYS A 339 -10.76 -11.91 13.94
N THR A 340 -11.39 -12.74 13.13
CA THR A 340 -11.36 -12.63 11.66
C THR A 340 -12.75 -12.82 11.07
N VAL A 341 -12.91 -12.43 9.81
CA VAL A 341 -14.13 -12.67 9.03
C VAL A 341 -14.52 -14.15 8.94
N THR A 342 -13.59 -15.08 9.20
CA THR A 342 -13.91 -16.51 9.23
C THR A 342 -14.76 -16.94 10.44
N GLY A 343 -14.93 -16.06 11.43
CA GLY A 343 -15.53 -16.37 12.74
C GLY A 343 -14.54 -17.07 13.70
N LYS A 344 -13.31 -17.33 13.25
CA LYS A 344 -12.22 -17.91 14.06
C LYS A 344 -11.20 -16.84 14.42
N THR A 345 -10.42 -17.09 15.46
CA THR A 345 -9.29 -16.24 15.81
C THR A 345 -8.08 -16.51 14.92
N ILE A 346 -7.16 -15.53 14.82
CA ILE A 346 -5.87 -15.68 14.14
C ILE A 346 -5.15 -16.94 14.64
N GLY A 347 -5.09 -17.16 15.97
CA GLY A 347 -4.44 -18.34 16.54
C GLY A 347 -5.02 -19.67 16.07
N THR A 348 -6.34 -19.73 15.84
CA THR A 348 -6.99 -20.92 15.29
C THR A 348 -6.62 -21.15 13.82
N LEU A 349 -6.54 -20.07 13.03
CA LEU A 349 -6.24 -20.15 11.59
C LEU A 349 -4.80 -20.58 11.31
N ILE A 350 -3.84 -20.06 12.09
CA ILE A 350 -2.42 -20.29 11.83
C ILE A 350 -1.87 -21.56 12.48
N LYS A 351 -2.61 -22.21 13.39
CA LYS A 351 -2.15 -23.32 14.23
C LYS A 351 -1.40 -24.43 13.47
N ASN A 352 -1.87 -24.77 12.29
CA ASN A 352 -1.33 -25.85 11.45
C ASN A 352 -0.58 -25.32 10.21
N ALA A 353 -0.35 -24.02 10.12
CA ALA A 353 0.40 -23.45 9.01
C ALA A 353 1.90 -23.77 9.17
N VAL A 354 2.53 -24.27 8.11
CA VAL A 354 3.93 -24.69 8.11
C VAL A 354 4.70 -23.98 7.00
N ILE A 355 5.99 -23.79 7.21
CA ILE A 355 6.91 -23.34 6.16
C ILE A 355 7.22 -24.55 5.28
N THR A 356 6.84 -24.50 4.02
CA THR A 356 7.09 -25.58 3.04
C THR A 356 8.35 -25.32 2.20
N ARG A 357 8.82 -24.04 2.13
CA ARG A 357 10.01 -23.61 1.41
C ARG A 357 10.88 -22.71 2.32
N PRO A 358 11.86 -23.29 3.06
CA PRO A 358 12.75 -22.52 3.94
C PRO A 358 13.70 -21.56 3.20
N ASP A 359 13.88 -21.74 1.90
CA ASP A 359 14.59 -20.81 1.02
C ASP A 359 13.85 -19.47 0.85
N VAL A 360 12.52 -19.46 0.99
CA VAL A 360 11.65 -18.30 0.83
C VAL A 360 11.27 -17.67 2.16
N ILE A 361 10.78 -18.47 3.12
CA ILE A 361 10.44 -18.04 4.49
C ILE A 361 11.44 -18.68 5.45
N ARG A 362 12.30 -17.86 6.04
CA ARG A 362 13.22 -18.31 7.09
C ARG A 362 12.54 -18.45 8.43
N THR A 363 13.13 -19.26 9.31
CA THR A 363 12.63 -19.41 10.69
C THR A 363 13.08 -18.23 11.57
N VAL A 364 12.44 -18.07 12.71
CA VAL A 364 12.79 -17.03 13.68
C VAL A 364 14.16 -17.26 14.34
N GLU A 365 14.67 -18.51 14.28
CA GLU A 365 16.00 -18.87 14.75
C GLU A 365 17.11 -18.49 13.76
N ASP A 366 16.79 -18.45 12.43
CA ASP A 366 17.74 -18.09 11.36
C ASP A 366 17.16 -17.02 10.43
N PRO A 367 16.84 -15.82 10.91
CA PRO A 367 16.28 -14.75 10.09
C PRO A 367 17.35 -14.10 9.22
N TYR A 368 16.93 -13.45 8.13
CA TYR A 368 17.83 -12.60 7.33
C TYR A 368 18.41 -11.44 8.13
N ARG A 369 17.60 -10.87 9.05
CA ARG A 369 17.99 -9.85 10.03
C ARG A 369 17.18 -10.05 11.32
N LYS A 370 17.74 -9.62 12.45
CA LYS A 370 17.04 -9.61 13.74
C LYS A 370 16.01 -8.48 13.88
N THR A 371 16.05 -7.49 12.98
CA THR A 371 15.15 -6.32 12.91
C THR A 371 14.33 -6.35 11.63
N GLY A 372 13.20 -5.65 11.63
CA GLY A 372 12.25 -5.62 10.52
C GLY A 372 12.75 -4.90 9.27
N GLY A 373 12.02 -5.09 8.17
CA GLY A 373 12.40 -4.56 6.86
C GLY A 373 12.16 -3.07 6.65
N ILE A 374 11.48 -2.37 7.58
CA ILE A 374 11.19 -0.93 7.49
C ILE A 374 11.74 -0.23 8.73
N ALA A 375 12.37 0.94 8.54
CA ALA A 375 12.86 1.80 9.60
C ALA A 375 12.18 3.17 9.56
N VAL A 376 11.87 3.72 10.72
CA VAL A 376 11.41 5.11 10.90
C VAL A 376 12.58 5.91 11.45
N LEU A 377 12.97 6.97 10.74
CA LEU A 377 14.08 7.85 11.15
C LEU A 377 13.53 9.19 11.62
N THR A 378 14.24 9.78 12.58
CA THR A 378 13.96 11.14 13.10
C THR A 378 15.25 11.96 13.16
N GLY A 379 15.12 13.26 13.25
CA GLY A 379 16.27 14.17 13.35
C GLY A 379 15.87 15.58 12.96
N ASN A 380 16.84 16.48 12.82
CA ASN A 380 16.51 17.87 12.52
C ASN A 380 15.90 18.07 11.12
N ILE A 381 16.14 17.16 10.16
CA ILE A 381 15.45 17.20 8.84
C ILE A 381 14.00 16.69 8.97
N ALA A 382 13.79 15.66 9.78
CA ALA A 382 12.51 14.95 9.91
C ALA A 382 12.08 14.85 11.38
N PRO A 383 11.74 15.98 12.05
CA PRO A 383 11.41 15.97 13.48
C PRO A 383 10.16 15.15 13.82
N MET A 384 9.20 15.03 12.89
CA MET A 384 8.04 14.17 13.09
C MET A 384 8.31 12.72 12.66
N CYS A 385 8.83 12.50 11.48
CA CYS A 385 9.24 11.19 10.96
C CYS A 385 9.85 11.27 9.56
N SER A 386 10.51 10.19 9.17
CA SER A 386 10.76 9.75 7.80
C SER A 386 10.82 8.24 7.76
N VAL A 387 10.68 7.63 6.59
CA VAL A 387 10.56 6.17 6.44
C VAL A 387 11.52 5.67 5.37
N VAL A 388 12.18 4.55 5.65
CA VAL A 388 13.05 3.86 4.70
C VAL A 388 12.77 2.36 4.69
N LYS A 389 12.77 1.75 3.49
CA LYS A 389 12.74 0.29 3.33
C LYS A 389 14.14 -0.27 3.59
N GLU A 390 14.47 -0.50 4.87
CA GLU A 390 15.78 -0.97 5.31
C GLU A 390 16.17 -2.30 4.64
N SER A 391 15.18 -3.16 4.34
CA SER A 391 15.40 -4.44 3.65
C SER A 391 15.93 -4.30 2.21
N ALA A 392 15.82 -3.14 1.59
CA ALA A 392 16.30 -2.84 0.25
C ALA A 392 17.57 -1.97 0.22
N VAL A 393 18.13 -1.64 1.38
CA VAL A 393 19.36 -0.83 1.53
C VAL A 393 20.57 -1.76 1.60
N ALA A 394 21.59 -1.47 0.81
CA ALA A 394 22.87 -2.16 0.88
C ALA A 394 23.58 -1.85 2.21
N GLU A 395 24.36 -2.81 2.71
CA GLU A 395 24.96 -2.72 4.06
C GLU A 395 25.86 -1.49 4.21
N GLU A 396 26.64 -1.17 3.16
CA GLU A 396 27.52 0.00 3.06
C GLU A 396 26.77 1.33 3.11
N MET A 397 25.47 1.37 2.76
CA MET A 397 24.63 2.56 2.74
C MET A 397 23.73 2.71 3.98
N LEU A 398 23.82 1.79 4.94
CA LEU A 398 23.09 1.93 6.21
C LEU A 398 23.55 3.14 7.03
N VAL A 399 24.82 3.55 6.87
CA VAL A 399 25.37 4.78 7.42
C VAL A 399 26.01 5.56 6.28
N HIS A 400 25.50 6.73 6.00
CA HIS A 400 25.99 7.56 4.89
C HIS A 400 26.07 9.04 5.30
N SER A 401 27.05 9.75 4.75
CA SER A 401 27.15 11.21 4.91
C SER A 401 27.67 11.81 3.62
N GLY A 402 26.98 12.83 3.12
CA GLY A 402 27.35 13.45 1.86
C GLY A 402 26.72 14.81 1.61
N PRO A 403 27.21 15.54 0.58
CA PRO A 403 26.65 16.84 0.22
C PRO A 403 25.28 16.71 -0.42
N ALA A 404 24.38 17.62 -0.06
CA ALA A 404 23.04 17.71 -0.62
C ALA A 404 23.06 18.22 -2.07
N ARG A 405 22.31 17.55 -2.94
CA ARG A 405 21.98 18.00 -4.28
C ARG A 405 20.47 18.27 -4.31
N VAL A 406 20.07 19.54 -4.35
CA VAL A 406 18.73 19.99 -4.01
C VAL A 406 17.89 20.28 -5.24
N PHE A 407 16.69 19.63 -5.31
CA PHE A 407 15.73 19.77 -6.41
C PHE A 407 14.32 20.03 -5.87
N ASN A 408 13.55 20.89 -6.56
CA ASN A 408 12.20 21.25 -6.15
C ASN A 408 11.10 20.39 -6.83
N SER A 409 11.51 19.41 -7.61
CA SER A 409 10.62 18.42 -8.23
C SER A 409 11.38 17.15 -8.61
N GLU A 410 10.63 16.05 -8.80
CA GLU A 410 11.15 14.80 -9.35
C GLU A 410 11.76 15.03 -10.75
N ASP A 411 11.09 15.83 -11.59
CA ASP A 411 11.50 16.08 -12.97
C ASP A 411 12.85 16.79 -13.06
N GLU A 412 13.13 17.74 -12.14
CA GLU A 412 14.45 18.40 -12.04
C GLU A 412 15.52 17.40 -11.63
N ALA A 413 15.23 16.54 -10.63
CA ALA A 413 16.18 15.53 -10.16
C ALA A 413 16.52 14.52 -11.27
N ILE A 414 15.52 13.99 -11.99
CA ILE A 414 15.73 13.06 -13.11
C ILE A 414 16.61 13.69 -14.19
N LYS A 415 16.32 14.93 -14.60
CA LYS A 415 17.13 15.66 -15.59
C LYS A 415 18.60 15.77 -15.14
N ALA A 416 18.86 16.06 -13.86
CA ALA A 416 20.21 16.17 -13.33
C ALA A 416 20.92 14.80 -13.29
N ILE A 417 20.22 13.73 -12.90
CA ILE A 417 20.75 12.36 -12.86
C ILE A 417 21.12 11.91 -14.28
N CYS A 418 20.20 12.03 -15.25
CA CYS A 418 20.44 11.67 -16.65
C CYS A 418 21.59 12.50 -17.28
N ALA A 419 21.73 13.75 -16.90
CA ALA A 419 22.85 14.61 -17.32
C ALA A 419 24.18 14.30 -16.60
N LYS A 420 24.24 13.23 -15.77
CA LYS A 420 25.43 12.78 -15.00
C LYS A 420 25.99 13.88 -14.07
N LYS A 421 25.09 14.70 -13.49
CA LYS A 421 25.48 15.76 -12.54
C LYS A 421 25.52 15.28 -11.08
N ILE A 422 25.14 14.04 -10.82
CA ILE A 422 25.16 13.41 -9.50
C ILE A 422 26.40 12.55 -9.40
N ASN A 423 27.17 12.73 -8.33
CA ASN A 423 28.42 12.05 -8.07
C ASN A 423 28.25 11.00 -6.96
N LYS A 424 29.22 10.07 -6.88
CA LYS A 424 29.33 9.15 -5.74
C LYS A 424 29.46 9.93 -4.45
N GLY A 425 28.71 9.53 -3.44
CA GLY A 425 28.68 10.19 -2.13
C GLY A 425 27.63 11.29 -2.00
N ASP A 426 27.01 11.76 -3.08
CA ASP A 426 25.96 12.77 -3.02
C ASP A 426 24.70 12.27 -2.30
N VAL A 427 23.94 13.20 -1.72
CA VAL A 427 22.58 12.98 -1.20
C VAL A 427 21.60 13.82 -2.01
N VAL A 428 20.81 13.18 -2.84
CA VAL A 428 19.78 13.83 -3.68
C VAL A 428 18.57 14.17 -2.81
N VAL A 429 18.21 15.45 -2.72
CA VAL A 429 17.07 15.95 -1.95
C VAL A 429 15.99 16.44 -2.90
N ILE A 430 14.84 15.75 -2.93
CA ILE A 430 13.68 16.10 -3.76
C ILE A 430 12.58 16.61 -2.83
N ARG A 431 12.22 17.86 -2.94
CA ARG A 431 11.27 18.53 -2.04
C ARG A 431 10.07 19.12 -2.75
N TYR A 432 9.04 19.49 -1.98
CA TYR A 432 7.72 19.92 -2.51
C TYR A 432 6.98 18.84 -3.29
N GLU A 433 7.19 17.58 -2.93
CA GLU A 433 6.47 16.42 -3.45
C GLU A 433 5.62 15.72 -2.36
N GLY A 434 5.45 16.39 -1.21
CA GLY A 434 4.64 15.91 -0.09
C GLY A 434 3.12 15.94 -0.34
N PRO A 435 2.31 15.59 0.68
CA PRO A 435 0.84 15.54 0.56
C PRO A 435 0.22 16.82 0.03
N LYS A 436 0.65 17.98 0.50
CA LYS A 436 0.18 19.32 0.07
C LYS A 436 1.03 19.88 -1.07
N GLY A 437 2.34 19.71 -1.00
CA GLY A 437 3.31 20.29 -1.93
C GLY A 437 3.28 19.66 -3.31
N GLY A 438 3.06 18.35 -3.39
CA GLY A 438 2.96 17.56 -4.60
C GLY A 438 1.84 17.98 -5.56
N PRO A 439 0.56 18.16 -5.17
CA PRO A 439 -0.16 17.46 -4.12
C PRO A 439 -0.34 15.97 -4.43
N GLY A 440 -0.81 15.21 -3.44
CA GLY A 440 -1.01 13.76 -3.59
C GLY A 440 0.26 12.94 -3.36
N MET A 441 1.32 13.55 -2.82
CA MET A 441 2.52 12.86 -2.34
C MET A 441 3.07 11.89 -3.39
N ARG A 442 3.53 12.42 -4.53
CA ARG A 442 4.01 11.69 -5.71
C ARG A 442 4.92 10.52 -5.32
N GLU A 443 4.63 9.34 -5.86
CA GLU A 443 5.43 8.14 -5.64
C GLU A 443 6.50 8.02 -6.73
N MET A 444 7.76 8.05 -6.35
CA MET A 444 8.89 8.12 -7.27
C MET A 444 9.58 6.76 -7.41
N LEU A 445 9.79 6.32 -8.64
CA LEU A 445 10.60 5.16 -8.99
C LEU A 445 11.69 5.51 -10.02
N ASN A 446 11.40 6.44 -10.93
CA ASN A 446 12.34 6.80 -11.99
C ASN A 446 13.70 7.29 -11.48
N PRO A 447 13.81 8.22 -10.51
CA PRO A 447 15.12 8.65 -10.01
C PRO A 447 15.94 7.50 -9.46
N THR A 448 15.31 6.59 -8.72
CA THR A 448 15.97 5.45 -8.08
C THR A 448 16.37 4.38 -9.10
N SER A 449 15.52 4.12 -10.10
CA SER A 449 15.78 3.13 -11.16
C SER A 449 16.89 3.59 -12.09
N VAL A 450 16.94 4.89 -12.44
CA VAL A 450 18.01 5.45 -13.28
C VAL A 450 19.35 5.38 -12.54
N LEU A 451 19.39 5.76 -11.24
CA LEU A 451 20.61 5.62 -10.44
C LEU A 451 21.07 4.18 -10.33
N ALA A 452 20.15 3.22 -10.12
CA ALA A 452 20.47 1.80 -10.11
C ALA A 452 20.98 1.32 -11.48
N GLY A 453 20.35 1.75 -12.58
CA GLY A 453 20.79 1.47 -13.95
C GLY A 453 22.21 1.99 -14.24
N MET A 454 22.58 3.14 -13.66
CA MET A 454 23.92 3.71 -13.73
C MET A 454 24.92 3.02 -12.80
N GLY A 455 24.46 2.22 -11.80
CA GLY A 455 25.30 1.58 -10.78
C GLY A 455 25.69 2.51 -9.63
N LEU A 456 24.86 3.52 -9.35
CA LEU A 456 25.07 4.50 -8.28
C LEU A 456 24.19 4.25 -7.05
N ASP A 457 23.33 3.24 -7.05
CA ASP A 457 22.41 2.89 -5.96
C ASP A 457 23.10 2.50 -4.65
N LYS A 458 24.40 2.17 -4.71
CA LYS A 458 25.26 1.86 -3.55
C LYS A 458 26.16 3.03 -3.12
N ASP A 459 26.07 4.17 -3.79
CA ASP A 459 26.95 5.31 -3.56
C ASP A 459 26.16 6.62 -3.30
N VAL A 460 24.86 6.66 -3.67
CA VAL A 460 24.03 7.87 -3.60
C VAL A 460 22.76 7.58 -2.79
N ALA A 461 22.47 8.46 -1.83
CA ALA A 461 21.21 8.42 -1.09
C ALA A 461 20.18 9.41 -1.67
N LEU A 462 18.90 9.13 -1.46
CA LEU A 462 17.79 10.01 -1.87
C LEU A 462 16.90 10.34 -0.67
N LEU A 463 16.52 11.62 -0.57
CA LEU A 463 15.61 12.14 0.44
C LEU A 463 14.42 12.81 -0.22
N THR A 464 13.20 12.66 0.35
CA THR A 464 12.01 13.37 -0.15
C THR A 464 10.93 13.53 0.91
N ASP A 465 10.17 14.60 0.82
CA ASP A 465 8.88 14.75 1.51
C ASP A 465 7.72 14.04 0.77
N GLY A 466 7.97 13.57 -0.46
CA GLY A 466 7.13 12.65 -1.20
C GLY A 466 7.32 11.18 -0.77
N ARG A 467 7.14 10.25 -1.72
CA ARG A 467 7.28 8.81 -1.50
C ARG A 467 8.23 8.20 -2.52
N PHE A 468 8.87 7.10 -2.11
CA PHE A 468 9.49 6.19 -3.05
C PHE A 468 8.63 4.95 -3.24
N SER A 469 8.64 4.39 -4.45
CA SER A 469 7.90 3.18 -4.79
C SER A 469 8.30 2.00 -3.91
N GLY A 470 7.35 1.10 -3.63
CA GLY A 470 7.65 -0.17 -2.98
C GLY A 470 8.65 -1.05 -3.74
N ALA A 471 8.86 -0.76 -5.03
CA ALA A 471 9.84 -1.41 -5.90
C ALA A 471 11.25 -0.80 -5.83
N THR A 472 11.46 0.27 -5.07
CA THR A 472 12.74 1.00 -4.96
C THR A 472 13.79 0.18 -4.22
N ARG A 473 15.06 0.30 -4.68
CA ARG A 473 16.29 -0.17 -4.03
C ARG A 473 17.17 1.02 -3.64
N GLY A 474 18.04 0.82 -2.64
CA GLY A 474 19.00 1.82 -2.16
C GLY A 474 18.52 2.60 -0.94
N ALA A 475 19.37 3.54 -0.48
CA ALA A 475 19.11 4.40 0.68
C ALA A 475 18.11 5.52 0.30
N CYS A 476 16.84 5.17 0.17
CA CYS A 476 15.75 6.06 -0.25
C CYS A 476 14.84 6.35 0.94
N ILE A 477 14.97 7.55 1.51
CA ILE A 477 14.24 7.99 2.70
C ILE A 477 13.11 8.93 2.27
N GLY A 478 11.88 8.48 2.39
CA GLY A 478 10.68 9.24 2.06
C GLY A 478 9.87 9.66 3.28
N HIS A 479 8.69 10.26 3.03
CA HIS A 479 7.72 10.69 4.04
C HIS A 479 8.31 11.70 5.05
N ILE A 480 9.33 12.47 4.64
CA ILE A 480 9.94 13.46 5.53
C ILE A 480 8.88 14.45 5.98
N SER A 481 8.69 14.52 7.29
CA SER A 481 7.65 15.35 7.91
C SER A 481 8.22 16.23 9.04
N PRO A 482 7.78 17.50 9.10
CA PRO A 482 6.87 18.21 8.19
C PRO A 482 7.43 18.35 6.77
N GLU A 483 6.52 18.35 5.77
CA GLU A 483 6.90 18.54 4.36
C GLU A 483 7.41 19.96 4.07
N ALA A 484 8.14 20.15 2.96
CA ALA A 484 8.70 21.45 2.57
C ALA A 484 7.64 22.54 2.42
N ARG A 485 6.44 22.20 1.91
CA ARG A 485 5.37 23.17 1.75
C ARG A 485 4.80 23.68 3.08
N GLU A 486 4.91 22.91 4.14
CA GLU A 486 4.53 23.31 5.51
C GLU A 486 5.69 23.97 6.28
N GLY A 487 6.80 24.29 5.59
CA GLY A 487 7.97 24.92 6.20
C GLY A 487 8.82 23.94 7.02
N GLY A 488 8.71 22.64 6.75
CA GLY A 488 9.61 21.64 7.31
C GLY A 488 11.07 21.92 6.96
N ASN A 489 12.02 21.46 7.78
CA ASN A 489 13.45 21.76 7.59
C ASN A 489 14.02 21.26 6.26
N ILE A 490 13.38 20.29 5.62
CA ILE A 490 13.74 19.88 4.25
C ILE A 490 13.66 21.05 3.25
N ALA A 491 12.75 22.03 3.48
CA ALA A 491 12.67 23.25 2.67
C ALA A 491 13.89 24.19 2.82
N LEU A 492 14.61 24.06 3.92
CA LEU A 492 15.73 24.95 4.31
C LEU A 492 17.09 24.39 3.92
N ILE A 493 17.16 23.16 3.40
CA ILE A 493 18.40 22.55 2.92
C ILE A 493 18.87 23.30 1.69
N GLU A 494 20.16 23.68 1.68
CA GLU A 494 20.82 24.35 0.57
C GLU A 494 21.79 23.40 -0.15
N GLU A 495 22.14 23.72 -1.39
CA GLU A 495 23.09 22.94 -2.19
C GLU A 495 24.42 22.82 -1.49
N GLY A 496 24.95 21.59 -1.33
CA GLY A 496 26.21 21.31 -0.66
C GLY A 496 26.12 21.14 0.86
N ASP A 497 24.98 21.37 1.51
CA ASP A 497 24.80 21.05 2.94
C ASP A 497 25.11 19.57 3.21
N ILE A 498 25.83 19.28 4.28
CA ILE A 498 26.14 17.88 4.61
C ILE A 498 24.96 17.22 5.32
N ILE A 499 24.47 16.15 4.72
CA ILE A 499 23.41 15.30 5.28
C ILE A 499 24.05 14.08 5.94
N GLU A 500 23.58 13.73 7.13
CA GLU A 500 23.95 12.51 7.85
C GLU A 500 22.76 11.57 7.97
N ILE A 501 22.93 10.36 7.45
CA ILE A 501 21.97 9.27 7.51
C ILE A 501 22.57 8.16 8.37
N ASN A 502 21.85 7.72 9.40
CA ASN A 502 22.24 6.56 10.20
C ASN A 502 20.99 5.71 10.46
N ILE A 503 20.75 4.75 9.57
CA ILE A 503 19.57 3.88 9.65
C ILE A 503 19.57 3.01 10.91
N PRO A 504 20.69 2.36 11.33
CA PRO A 504 20.75 1.63 12.59
C PRO A 504 20.42 2.48 13.83
N LYS A 505 20.87 3.73 13.87
CA LYS A 505 20.57 4.67 14.96
C LYS A 505 19.25 5.42 14.80
N ARG A 506 18.51 5.16 13.70
CA ARG A 506 17.24 5.83 13.40
C ARG A 506 17.36 7.36 13.31
N SER A 507 18.44 7.87 12.72
CA SER A 507 18.70 9.31 12.67
C SER A 507 18.89 9.84 11.25
N LEU A 508 18.36 11.06 11.00
CA LEU A 508 18.45 11.81 9.75
C LEU A 508 18.66 13.29 10.05
N ASN A 509 19.86 13.80 9.76
CA ASN A 509 20.22 15.17 10.13
C ASN A 509 20.92 15.91 8.99
N VAL A 510 20.79 17.23 8.97
CA VAL A 510 21.67 18.14 8.24
C VAL A 510 22.64 18.79 9.22
N LYS A 511 23.93 18.87 8.83
CA LYS A 511 25.00 19.53 9.62
C LYS A 511 24.92 21.05 9.50
N VAL A 512 23.78 21.61 9.87
CA VAL A 512 23.54 23.05 9.92
C VAL A 512 23.08 23.40 11.33
N SER A 513 23.60 24.46 11.92
CA SER A 513 23.20 24.87 13.28
C SER A 513 21.74 25.34 13.30
N ASP A 514 21.08 25.18 14.45
CA ASP A 514 19.70 25.64 14.62
C ASP A 514 19.55 27.13 14.34
N LYS A 515 20.57 27.94 14.75
CA LYS A 515 20.61 29.37 14.46
C LYS A 515 20.64 29.69 12.96
N GLU A 516 21.36 28.91 12.16
CA GLU A 516 21.37 29.08 10.70
C GLU A 516 20.04 28.58 10.07
N LEU A 517 19.49 27.48 10.55
CA LEU A 517 18.17 27.01 10.11
C LEU A 517 17.09 28.07 10.38
N GLU A 518 17.09 28.69 11.55
CA GLU A 518 16.15 29.78 11.85
C GLU A 518 16.35 31.01 10.95
N LYS A 519 17.59 31.37 10.65
CA LYS A 519 17.91 32.44 9.69
C LYS A 519 17.40 32.13 8.28
N ARG A 520 17.56 30.88 7.82
CA ARG A 520 17.02 30.40 6.54
C ARG A 520 15.50 30.39 6.57
N ARG A 521 14.88 29.96 7.67
CA ARG A 521 13.44 29.97 7.88
C ARG A 521 12.86 31.38 7.78
N ALA A 522 13.50 32.37 8.37
CA ALA A 522 13.07 33.78 8.28
C ALA A 522 13.07 34.32 6.85
N LYS A 523 13.88 33.77 5.95
CA LYS A 523 13.97 34.15 4.52
C LYS A 523 13.09 33.29 3.63
N TRP A 524 12.71 32.10 4.09
CA TRP A 524 11.93 31.16 3.29
C TRP A 524 10.54 31.68 3.00
N LYS A 525 10.11 31.53 1.77
CA LYS A 525 8.76 31.86 1.33
C LYS A 525 8.13 30.63 0.71
N CYS A 526 6.93 30.27 1.17
CA CYS A 526 6.19 29.14 0.61
C CYS A 526 5.95 29.36 -0.88
N PRO A 527 6.38 28.45 -1.76
CA PRO A 527 6.10 28.55 -3.20
C PRO A 527 4.60 28.57 -3.48
N PRO A 528 4.16 29.11 -4.62
CA PRO A 528 2.76 29.03 -5.01
C PRO A 528 2.33 27.56 -5.18
N PRO A 529 1.02 27.23 -4.98
CA PRO A 529 0.54 25.87 -5.17
C PRO A 529 0.78 25.38 -6.59
N LYS A 530 1.26 24.14 -6.74
CA LYS A 530 1.46 23.50 -8.05
C LYS A 530 0.12 23.26 -8.78
N VAL A 531 -0.96 23.02 -8.04
CA VAL A 531 -2.33 22.81 -8.57
C VAL A 531 -3.28 23.77 -7.89
N LYS A 532 -4.06 24.54 -8.70
CA LYS A 532 -4.94 25.62 -8.20
C LYS A 532 -6.42 25.29 -8.26
N THR A 533 -6.82 24.28 -9.03
CA THR A 533 -8.23 23.93 -9.27
C THR A 533 -8.46 22.42 -9.26
N GLY A 534 -9.71 21.99 -9.25
CA GLY A 534 -10.10 20.60 -9.36
C GLY A 534 -9.90 19.79 -8.09
N TYR A 535 -9.86 18.48 -8.24
CA TYR A 535 -9.81 17.53 -7.13
C TYR A 535 -8.53 17.68 -6.28
N LEU A 536 -7.37 17.75 -6.94
CA LEU A 536 -6.09 17.85 -6.22
C LEU A 536 -5.93 19.16 -5.44
N ALA A 537 -6.53 20.26 -5.88
CA ALA A 537 -6.53 21.51 -5.11
C ALA A 537 -7.35 21.38 -3.82
N ARG A 538 -8.51 20.72 -3.87
CA ARG A 538 -9.33 20.40 -2.69
C ARG A 538 -8.60 19.45 -1.75
N TYR A 539 -7.99 18.41 -2.30
CA TYR A 539 -7.17 17.46 -1.53
C TYR A 539 -6.03 18.18 -0.80
N ALA A 540 -5.24 19.02 -1.50
CA ALA A 540 -4.13 19.76 -0.90
C ALA A 540 -4.55 20.71 0.23
N ALA A 541 -5.77 21.25 0.16
CA ALA A 541 -6.31 22.15 1.19
C ALA A 541 -6.69 21.42 2.49
N LEU A 542 -7.06 20.13 2.40
CA LEU A 542 -7.66 19.38 3.50
C LEU A 542 -6.75 18.25 4.02
N VAL A 543 -5.73 17.84 3.26
CA VAL A 543 -4.89 16.70 3.61
C VAL A 543 -3.98 17.00 4.81
N SER A 544 -3.83 16.02 5.69
CA SER A 544 -2.93 16.05 6.84
C SER A 544 -1.49 15.70 6.46
N SER A 545 -0.58 15.76 7.43
CA SER A 545 0.82 15.36 7.26
C SER A 545 0.95 13.87 6.91
N ALA A 546 2.03 13.52 6.21
CA ALA A 546 2.43 12.13 5.97
C ALA A 546 2.63 11.35 7.29
N ALA A 547 3.09 12.00 8.36
CA ALA A 547 3.23 11.41 9.69
C ALA A 547 1.90 10.91 10.28
N GLU A 548 0.78 11.42 9.78
CA GLU A 548 -0.59 11.10 10.21
C GLU A 548 -1.36 10.26 9.19
N GLY A 549 -0.68 9.79 8.14
CA GLY A 549 -1.28 8.97 7.08
C GLY A 549 -1.76 9.73 5.86
N ALA A 550 -1.51 11.04 5.76
CA ALA A 550 -1.97 11.90 4.65
C ALA A 550 -3.48 11.72 4.39
N ILE A 551 -4.30 11.87 5.41
CA ILE A 551 -5.77 11.76 5.37
C ILE A 551 -6.41 13.11 5.08
N VAL A 552 -7.55 13.11 4.40
CA VAL A 552 -8.39 14.29 4.24
C VAL A 552 -9.22 14.49 5.52
N ARG A 553 -9.04 15.64 6.16
CA ARG A 553 -9.75 15.99 7.40
C ARG A 553 -10.88 16.97 7.15
N VAL A 554 -11.93 16.85 7.97
CA VAL A 554 -12.96 17.88 8.05
C VAL A 554 -12.36 19.08 8.79
N PRO A 555 -12.57 20.32 8.31
CA PRO A 555 -12.12 21.51 9.02
C PRO A 555 -12.65 21.54 10.47
N GLY A 556 -11.73 21.66 11.46
CA GLY A 556 -12.07 21.63 12.88
C GLY A 556 -11.99 20.26 13.56
N GLU A 557 -11.64 19.19 12.83
CA GLU A 557 -11.32 17.88 13.38
C GLU A 557 -9.85 17.89 13.89
N GLU A 558 -9.64 17.67 15.22
CA GLU A 558 -8.32 17.60 15.87
C GLU A 558 -7.67 16.19 15.78
#